data_ed8022dc279fd50e8d86b9047c28c334
#
_entry.id   ed8022dc279fd50e8d86b9047c28c334
#
_cell.length_a   1.000
_cell.length_b   1.000
_cell.length_c   1.000
_cell.angle_alpha   90.00
_cell.angle_beta   90.00
_cell.angle_gamma   90.00
#
_symmetry.space_group_name_H-M   'P 1'
#
loop_
_entity.id
_entity.type
_entity.pdbx_description
1 polymer ?
#
loop_
_entity_poly.entity_id
_entity_poly.type
_entity_poly.pdbx_seq_one_letter_code
_entity_poly.pdbx_strand_id
1 'polypeptide(L)'
;MKPVPIILFGILSIACGTVAADFPAGLTSPDHGVVCNSRSGACFDRFGPSIGLTGVFLGPGRANALTDTLRDTPPDRGPGAEFSPGENVTCRRETGPCRIGGVVDEALTAVLYGPRPEGSRRAEASAVIGVDWQWLASRYNNDTEARPADPGQYRLRLEPDGTLRARVDCNQAGGRYRIEGSVIAIEVTHATLAACEPGSLDQTFRRDLGAAAIFFIRQGRLFLDLKYDTGTMEFGR
;
A
#
# COMPACT_ATOMS: atom_id res chain seq x y z
N MET A 1 65.92 2.63 28.00
CA MET A 1 64.50 2.90 27.75
C MET A 1 64.26 2.79 26.26
N LYS A 2 63.53 1.74 25.82
CA LYS A 2 63.24 1.50 24.40
C LYS A 2 61.82 2.06 24.14
N PRO A 3 61.56 2.77 23.02
CA PRO A 3 60.23 3.25 22.72
C PRO A 3 59.35 2.08 22.21
N VAL A 4 58.08 2.07 22.69
CA VAL A 4 57.02 1.15 22.26
C VAL A 4 56.38 1.72 21.03
N PRO A 5 56.16 0.95 19.93
CA PRO A 5 55.46 1.45 18.77
C PRO A 5 53.94 1.51 19.04
N ILE A 6 53.38 2.68 18.75
CA ILE A 6 51.91 2.89 18.70
C ILE A 6 51.38 2.30 17.39
N ILE A 7 50.61 1.22 17.51
CA ILE A 7 49.86 0.67 16.35
C ILE A 7 48.57 1.45 16.22
N LEU A 8 48.47 2.27 15.15
CA LEU A 8 47.21 2.92 14.75
C LEU A 8 46.30 1.84 14.12
N PHE A 9 45.23 1.49 14.81
CA PHE A 9 44.13 0.73 14.20
C PHE A 9 43.32 1.68 13.30
N GLY A 10 43.51 1.51 12.00
CA GLY A 10 42.64 2.15 11.02
C GLY A 10 41.24 1.58 11.08
N ILE A 11 40.27 2.39 11.46
CA ILE A 11 38.84 2.06 11.41
C ILE A 11 38.45 2.07 9.92
N LEU A 12 38.30 0.88 9.36
CA LEU A 12 37.74 0.68 8.02
C LEU A 12 36.23 0.96 8.08
N SER A 13 35.82 2.17 7.73
CA SER A 13 34.40 2.51 7.58
C SER A 13 33.87 1.80 6.36
N ILE A 14 33.14 0.69 6.57
CA ILE A 14 32.36 0.05 5.51
C ILE A 14 31.17 0.99 5.26
N ALA A 15 31.30 1.79 4.21
CA ALA A 15 30.15 2.52 3.67
C ALA A 15 29.16 1.47 3.12
N CYS A 16 28.06 1.26 3.81
CA CYS A 16 26.92 0.50 3.31
C CYS A 16 26.32 1.33 2.16
N GLY A 17 26.80 1.10 0.94
CA GLY A 17 26.25 1.69 -0.26
C GLY A 17 24.84 1.15 -0.45
N THR A 18 23.83 2.00 -0.28
CA THR A 18 22.49 1.76 -0.81
C THR A 18 22.64 1.65 -2.32
N VAL A 19 22.54 0.45 -2.87
CA VAL A 19 22.40 0.24 -4.31
C VAL A 19 21.02 0.83 -4.67
N ALA A 20 21.02 2.05 -5.19
CA ALA A 20 19.84 2.58 -5.83
C ALA A 20 19.54 1.65 -7.02
N ALA A 21 18.41 0.97 -7.03
CA ALA A 21 18.00 0.17 -8.16
C ALA A 21 17.88 1.11 -9.37
N ASP A 22 18.60 0.80 -10.44
CA ASP A 22 18.59 1.59 -11.68
C ASP A 22 17.32 1.25 -12.44
N PHE A 23 16.24 1.98 -12.15
CA PHE A 23 14.96 1.79 -12.82
C PHE A 23 15.00 2.38 -14.24
N PRO A 24 14.19 1.83 -15.19
CA PRO A 24 13.97 2.45 -16.48
C PRO A 24 13.61 3.93 -16.36
N ALA A 25 14.06 4.73 -17.32
CA ALA A 25 13.88 6.18 -17.31
C ALA A 25 12.41 6.58 -17.09
N GLY A 26 12.18 7.37 -16.05
CA GLY A 26 10.86 7.83 -15.65
C GLY A 26 10.16 6.98 -14.59
N LEU A 27 10.67 5.80 -14.28
CA LEU A 27 10.18 4.98 -13.18
C LEU A 27 10.90 5.34 -11.87
N THR A 28 10.14 5.38 -10.80
CA THR A 28 10.63 5.55 -9.43
C THR A 28 9.84 4.65 -8.49
N SER A 29 10.43 4.24 -7.37
CA SER A 29 9.73 3.55 -6.31
C SER A 29 9.67 4.46 -5.08
N PRO A 30 8.57 5.18 -4.86
CA PRO A 30 8.42 6.05 -3.69
C PRO A 30 8.22 5.25 -2.40
N ASP A 31 7.77 4.03 -2.51
CA ASP A 31 7.60 3.07 -1.42
C ASP A 31 7.69 1.64 -1.94
N HIS A 32 7.92 0.68 -1.04
CA HIS A 32 7.92 -0.73 -1.39
C HIS A 32 6.50 -1.19 -1.79
N GLY A 33 6.41 -1.97 -2.84
CA GLY A 33 5.14 -2.37 -3.43
C GLY A 33 4.55 -1.34 -4.40
N VAL A 34 5.22 -0.18 -4.58
CA VAL A 34 4.74 0.89 -5.44
C VAL A 34 5.80 1.32 -6.44
N VAL A 35 5.40 1.43 -7.69
CA VAL A 35 6.21 2.03 -8.77
C VAL A 35 5.41 3.16 -9.41
N CYS A 36 5.99 4.33 -9.51
CA CYS A 36 5.37 5.48 -10.17
C CYS A 36 6.14 5.84 -11.44
N ASN A 37 5.41 6.20 -12.49
CA ASN A 37 5.95 6.67 -13.75
C ASN A 37 5.67 8.17 -13.91
N SER A 38 6.74 8.98 -13.92
CA SER A 38 6.64 10.42 -14.06
C SER A 38 6.15 10.87 -15.45
N ARG A 39 6.33 10.04 -16.48
CA ARG A 39 5.90 10.35 -17.86
C ARG A 39 4.41 10.12 -18.05
N SER A 40 3.90 8.94 -17.67
CA SER A 40 2.46 8.65 -17.70
C SER A 40 1.71 9.35 -16.59
N GLY A 41 2.38 9.70 -15.49
CA GLY A 41 1.76 10.30 -14.32
C GLY A 41 0.90 9.32 -13.53
N ALA A 42 1.23 8.03 -13.56
CA ALA A 42 0.50 6.97 -12.86
C ALA A 42 1.42 6.20 -11.91
N CYS A 43 0.86 5.73 -10.80
CA CYS A 43 1.49 4.79 -9.90
C CYS A 43 0.83 3.41 -10.03
N PHE A 44 1.62 2.38 -9.78
CA PHE A 44 1.27 0.98 -9.96
C PHE A 44 1.66 0.19 -8.73
N ASP A 45 0.87 -0.80 -8.41
CA ASP A 45 1.19 -1.85 -7.45
C ASP A 45 1.18 -3.23 -8.13
N ARG A 46 1.24 -4.31 -7.34
CA ARG A 46 1.16 -5.68 -7.87
C ARG A 46 -0.16 -6.00 -8.57
N PHE A 47 -1.21 -5.20 -8.38
CA PHE A 47 -2.51 -5.36 -9.02
C PHE A 47 -2.70 -4.46 -10.26
N GLY A 48 -1.69 -3.67 -10.63
CA GLY A 48 -1.68 -2.80 -11.79
C GLY A 48 -1.74 -1.31 -11.46
N PRO A 49 -2.28 -0.46 -12.36
CA PRO A 49 -2.39 0.97 -12.10
C PRO A 49 -3.32 1.26 -10.93
N SER A 50 -2.94 2.18 -10.05
CA SER A 50 -3.70 2.56 -8.86
C SER A 50 -3.98 4.05 -8.83
N ILE A 51 -5.26 4.41 -8.86
CA ILE A 51 -5.73 5.80 -8.74
C ILE A 51 -5.40 6.32 -7.34
N GLY A 52 -5.62 5.50 -6.30
CA GLY A 52 -5.34 5.86 -4.93
C GLY A 52 -3.87 6.19 -4.70
N LEU A 53 -2.96 5.29 -5.07
CA LEU A 53 -1.51 5.52 -4.96
C LEU A 53 -1.05 6.70 -5.82
N THR A 54 -1.62 6.86 -7.01
CA THR A 54 -1.34 8.01 -7.88
C THR A 54 -1.72 9.31 -7.18
N GLY A 55 -2.88 9.38 -6.55
CA GLY A 55 -3.31 10.54 -5.77
C GLY A 55 -2.40 10.85 -4.60
N VAL A 56 -1.92 9.80 -3.92
CA VAL A 56 -1.03 9.93 -2.77
C VAL A 56 0.36 10.42 -3.18
N PHE A 57 0.98 9.84 -4.21
CA PHE A 57 2.38 10.10 -4.56
C PHE A 57 2.57 11.18 -5.63
N LEU A 58 1.61 11.37 -6.53
CA LEU A 58 1.70 12.31 -7.65
C LEU A 58 0.65 13.44 -7.59
N GLY A 59 -0.29 13.34 -6.65
CA GLY A 59 -1.31 14.36 -6.39
C GLY A 59 -2.64 14.12 -7.10
N PRO A 60 -3.72 14.83 -6.65
CA PRO A 60 -5.09 14.57 -7.08
C PRO A 60 -5.31 14.82 -8.58
N GLY A 61 -4.64 15.79 -9.18
CA GLY A 61 -4.77 16.04 -10.62
C GLY A 61 -4.31 14.87 -11.49
N ARG A 62 -3.27 14.14 -11.05
CA ARG A 62 -2.81 12.92 -11.74
C ARG A 62 -3.75 11.74 -11.51
N ALA A 63 -4.31 11.63 -10.30
CA ALA A 63 -5.31 10.62 -10.01
C ALA A 63 -6.56 10.78 -10.91
N ASN A 64 -7.05 12.00 -11.07
CA ASN A 64 -8.20 12.29 -11.95
C ASN A 64 -7.89 11.93 -13.42
N ALA A 65 -6.71 12.32 -13.92
CA ALA A 65 -6.28 11.97 -15.27
C ALA A 65 -6.17 10.45 -15.49
N LEU A 66 -5.68 9.72 -14.48
CA LEU A 66 -5.64 8.26 -14.52
C LEU A 66 -7.05 7.67 -14.50
N THR A 67 -7.96 8.21 -13.70
CA THR A 67 -9.38 7.80 -13.67
C THR A 67 -10.00 7.89 -15.06
N ASP A 68 -9.83 9.03 -15.76
CA ASP A 68 -10.35 9.22 -17.10
C ASP A 68 -9.75 8.19 -18.08
N THR A 69 -8.42 7.99 -18.03
CA THR A 69 -7.73 7.00 -18.85
C THR A 69 -8.26 5.58 -18.65
N LEU A 70 -8.46 5.18 -17.38
CA LEU A 70 -8.95 3.82 -17.06
C LEU A 70 -10.44 3.62 -17.36
N ARG A 71 -11.21 4.70 -17.42
CA ARG A 71 -12.61 4.69 -17.87
C ARG A 71 -12.70 4.44 -19.38
N ASP A 72 -11.87 5.14 -20.16
CA ASP A 72 -11.87 5.05 -21.62
C ASP A 72 -11.24 3.74 -22.13
N THR A 73 -10.23 3.24 -21.40
CA THR A 73 -9.52 2.00 -21.72
C THR A 73 -9.38 1.14 -20.45
N PRO A 74 -10.44 0.40 -20.06
CA PRO A 74 -10.39 -0.43 -18.88
C PRO A 74 -9.32 -1.51 -19.02
N PRO A 75 -8.42 -1.67 -18.02
CA PRO A 75 -7.41 -2.72 -18.04
C PRO A 75 -8.06 -4.10 -17.85
N ASP A 76 -7.44 -5.12 -18.43
CA ASP A 76 -7.76 -6.50 -18.06
C ASP A 76 -7.44 -6.70 -16.57
N ARG A 77 -8.45 -7.12 -15.80
CA ARG A 77 -8.35 -7.33 -14.33
C ARG A 77 -8.32 -8.82 -13.96
N GLY A 78 -8.26 -9.70 -14.96
CA GLY A 78 -8.17 -11.14 -14.72
C GLY A 78 -6.90 -11.55 -13.97
N PRO A 79 -6.93 -12.68 -13.23
CA PRO A 79 -5.73 -13.25 -12.63
C PRO A 79 -4.66 -13.48 -13.68
N GLY A 80 -3.43 -13.01 -13.43
CA GLY A 80 -2.32 -13.13 -14.36
C GLY A 80 -2.35 -12.20 -15.57
N ALA A 81 -3.34 -11.29 -15.68
CA ALA A 81 -3.35 -10.23 -16.68
C ALA A 81 -2.08 -9.36 -16.59
N GLU A 82 -1.65 -8.83 -17.72
CA GLU A 82 -0.46 -8.00 -17.79
C GLU A 82 -0.81 -6.52 -17.71
N PHE A 83 0.10 -5.74 -17.15
CA PHE A 83 0.05 -4.28 -17.14
C PHE A 83 1.44 -3.70 -17.42
N SER A 84 1.49 -2.47 -17.89
CA SER A 84 2.74 -1.80 -18.27
C SER A 84 2.97 -0.56 -17.40
N PRO A 85 3.88 -0.60 -16.42
CA PRO A 85 4.27 0.57 -15.65
C PRO A 85 5.08 1.59 -16.46
N GLY A 86 5.68 1.19 -17.56
CA GLY A 86 6.52 2.05 -18.38
C GLY A 86 6.76 1.49 -19.78
N GLU A 87 7.45 2.27 -20.59
CA GLU A 87 7.81 1.88 -21.94
C GLU A 87 8.69 0.61 -21.93
N ASN A 88 8.33 -0.40 -22.71
CA ASN A 88 8.98 -1.72 -22.76
C ASN A 88 8.97 -2.49 -21.42
N VAL A 89 8.16 -2.08 -20.45
CA VAL A 89 8.01 -2.76 -19.16
C VAL A 89 6.67 -3.47 -19.13
N THR A 90 6.68 -4.76 -18.84
CA THR A 90 5.47 -5.57 -18.67
C THR A 90 5.54 -6.32 -17.35
N CYS A 91 4.53 -6.19 -16.52
CA CYS A 91 4.39 -6.92 -15.25
C CYS A 91 3.12 -7.77 -15.28
N ARG A 92 3.16 -8.94 -14.62
CA ARG A 92 2.00 -9.82 -14.51
C ARG A 92 1.33 -9.63 -13.16
N ARG A 93 0.03 -9.37 -13.16
CA ARG A 93 -0.75 -9.13 -11.93
C ARG A 93 -0.55 -10.22 -10.89
N GLU A 94 -0.49 -9.81 -9.65
CA GLU A 94 -0.44 -10.61 -8.42
C GLU A 94 0.82 -11.46 -8.25
N THR A 95 1.31 -12.08 -9.29
CA THR A 95 2.35 -13.10 -9.21
C THR A 95 3.70 -12.69 -9.78
N GLY A 96 3.78 -11.56 -10.53
CA GLY A 96 5.01 -11.20 -11.23
C GLY A 96 5.37 -12.22 -12.34
N PRO A 97 6.56 -12.15 -12.90
CA PRO A 97 7.57 -11.11 -12.75
C PRO A 97 7.29 -9.86 -13.61
N CYS A 98 8.11 -8.80 -13.39
CA CYS A 98 8.24 -7.70 -14.34
C CYS A 98 9.34 -8.03 -15.36
N ARG A 99 9.15 -7.57 -16.60
CA ARG A 99 10.11 -7.73 -17.70
C ARG A 99 10.37 -6.40 -18.37
N ILE A 100 11.60 -6.19 -18.78
CA ILE A 100 12.03 -5.06 -19.62
C ILE A 100 12.51 -5.62 -20.93
N GLY A 101 11.87 -5.26 -22.06
CA GLY A 101 12.22 -5.83 -23.37
C GLY A 101 12.07 -7.36 -23.42
N GLY A 102 11.18 -7.94 -22.64
CA GLY A 102 10.96 -9.38 -22.54
C GLY A 102 11.85 -10.13 -21.53
N VAL A 103 12.91 -9.49 -21.01
CA VAL A 103 13.83 -10.07 -20.01
C VAL A 103 13.33 -9.74 -18.60
N VAL A 104 13.36 -10.72 -17.69
CA VAL A 104 12.97 -10.50 -16.30
C VAL A 104 13.90 -9.48 -15.65
N ASP A 105 13.30 -8.44 -15.08
CA ASP A 105 14.00 -7.47 -14.24
C ASP A 105 13.75 -7.80 -12.78
N GLU A 106 14.81 -8.23 -12.10
CA GLU A 106 14.74 -8.68 -10.70
C GLU A 106 14.50 -7.52 -9.75
N ALA A 107 15.05 -6.32 -10.01
CA ALA A 107 14.92 -5.16 -9.14
C ALA A 107 13.46 -4.66 -9.12
N LEU A 108 12.87 -4.48 -10.28
CA LEU A 108 11.47 -4.06 -10.42
C LEU A 108 10.50 -5.14 -9.88
N THR A 109 10.81 -6.41 -10.15
CA THR A 109 10.05 -7.54 -9.62
C THR A 109 10.11 -7.58 -8.10
N ALA A 110 11.28 -7.39 -7.51
CA ALA A 110 11.45 -7.37 -6.06
C ALA A 110 10.72 -6.19 -5.41
N VAL A 111 10.67 -5.03 -6.07
CA VAL A 111 9.92 -3.89 -5.57
C VAL A 111 8.43 -4.17 -5.51
N LEU A 112 7.84 -4.69 -6.58
CA LEU A 112 6.37 -4.89 -6.66
C LEU A 112 5.89 -6.17 -5.96
N TYR A 113 6.69 -7.24 -5.99
CA TYR A 113 6.24 -8.58 -5.56
C TYR A 113 7.12 -9.20 -4.48
N GLY A 114 8.34 -8.70 -4.30
CA GLY A 114 9.30 -9.25 -3.37
C GLY A 114 8.99 -8.93 -1.91
N PRO A 115 9.61 -9.64 -0.98
CA PRO A 115 9.54 -9.30 0.42
C PRO A 115 10.32 -8.01 0.68
N ARG A 116 9.71 -7.08 1.42
CA ARG A 116 10.39 -5.87 1.87
C ARG A 116 11.61 -6.23 2.76
N PRO A 117 12.71 -5.47 2.72
CA PRO A 117 13.86 -5.67 3.61
C PRO A 117 13.44 -5.72 5.09
N GLU A 118 13.98 -6.64 5.89
CA GLU A 118 13.50 -6.93 7.25
C GLU A 118 13.48 -5.74 8.21
N GLY A 119 14.44 -4.83 8.11
CA GLY A 119 14.50 -3.63 8.95
C GLY A 119 13.34 -2.67 8.73
N SER A 120 12.92 -2.43 7.48
CA SER A 120 11.80 -1.55 7.17
C SER A 120 10.44 -2.23 7.41
N ARG A 121 10.33 -3.55 7.22
CA ARG A 121 9.13 -4.33 7.55
C ARG A 121 8.71 -4.21 9.00
N ARG A 122 9.67 -4.31 9.92
CA ARG A 122 9.41 -4.27 11.36
C ARG A 122 9.00 -2.87 11.83
N ALA A 123 9.62 -1.84 11.28
CA ALA A 123 9.32 -0.45 11.63
C ALA A 123 7.93 -0.03 11.16
N GLU A 124 7.51 -0.40 9.96
CA GLU A 124 6.21 -0.02 9.42
C GLU A 124 5.06 -0.84 10.00
N ALA A 125 5.21 -2.17 10.12
CA ALA A 125 4.23 -2.99 10.80
C ALA A 125 4.03 -2.49 12.25
N SER A 126 5.11 -2.16 12.97
CA SER A 126 5.01 -1.61 14.32
C SER A 126 4.36 -0.22 14.37
N ALA A 127 4.43 0.56 13.29
CA ALA A 127 3.79 1.87 13.22
C ALA A 127 2.26 1.81 13.09
N VAL A 128 1.72 0.68 12.61
CA VAL A 128 0.27 0.50 12.40
C VAL A 128 -0.38 -0.37 13.48
N ILE A 129 0.40 -1.24 14.14
CA ILE A 129 -0.08 -2.15 15.18
C ILE A 129 -0.25 -1.41 16.51
N GLY A 130 -1.32 -1.71 17.24
CA GLY A 130 -1.60 -1.12 18.55
C GLY A 130 -2.10 0.33 18.53
N VAL A 131 -2.35 0.89 17.34
CA VAL A 131 -2.86 2.24 17.14
C VAL A 131 -4.36 2.20 16.88
N ASP A 132 -5.10 3.14 17.47
CA ASP A 132 -6.52 3.34 17.16
C ASP A 132 -6.66 4.24 15.93
N TRP A 133 -6.93 3.65 14.78
CA TRP A 133 -7.08 4.32 13.51
C TRP A 133 -8.54 4.72 13.28
N GLN A 134 -8.81 6.00 13.06
CA GLN A 134 -10.14 6.53 12.72
C GLN A 134 -10.28 6.59 11.20
N TRP A 135 -11.32 5.98 10.65
CA TRP A 135 -11.59 6.04 9.21
C TRP A 135 -12.07 7.43 8.81
N LEU A 136 -11.33 8.07 7.93
CA LEU A 136 -11.63 9.42 7.44
C LEU A 136 -12.44 9.39 6.15
N ALA A 137 -12.08 8.51 5.23
CA ALA A 137 -12.77 8.33 3.95
C ALA A 137 -12.32 7.04 3.24
N SER A 138 -13.16 6.53 2.33
CA SER A 138 -12.75 5.68 1.21
C SER A 138 -13.00 6.43 -0.09
N ARG A 139 -11.99 6.53 -0.94
CA ARG A 139 -12.13 7.09 -2.30
C ARG A 139 -12.05 5.97 -3.30
N TYR A 140 -13.02 5.91 -4.19
CA TYR A 140 -13.12 4.84 -5.18
C TYR A 140 -12.77 5.35 -6.58
N ASN A 141 -12.29 4.46 -7.42
CA ASN A 141 -11.89 4.79 -8.79
C ASN A 141 -13.07 5.06 -9.77
N ASN A 142 -14.29 5.03 -9.27
CA ASN A 142 -15.50 5.48 -9.99
C ASN A 142 -15.93 6.90 -9.59
N ASP A 143 -15.01 7.71 -9.05
CA ASP A 143 -15.23 9.08 -8.58
C ASP A 143 -16.20 9.21 -7.39
N THR A 144 -16.58 8.10 -6.76
CA THR A 144 -17.38 8.16 -5.55
C THR A 144 -16.52 8.14 -4.28
N GLU A 145 -17.06 8.68 -3.20
CA GLU A 145 -16.42 8.72 -1.90
C GLU A 145 -17.40 8.24 -0.82
N ALA A 146 -16.91 7.43 0.11
CA ALA A 146 -17.61 7.16 1.35
C ALA A 146 -16.87 7.88 2.49
N ARG A 147 -17.56 8.79 3.16
CA ARG A 147 -17.01 9.59 4.26
C ARG A 147 -17.96 9.53 5.44
N PRO A 148 -17.54 9.00 6.61
CA PRO A 148 -18.36 9.01 7.80
C PRO A 148 -18.58 10.44 8.29
N ALA A 149 -19.81 10.74 8.74
CA ALA A 149 -20.13 12.02 9.37
C ALA A 149 -19.37 12.21 10.68
N ASP A 150 -19.16 11.13 11.43
CA ASP A 150 -18.33 11.07 12.63
C ASP A 150 -17.27 9.97 12.51
N PRO A 151 -16.00 10.30 12.19
CA PRO A 151 -14.91 9.35 12.15
C PRO A 151 -14.67 8.58 13.45
N GLY A 152 -15.04 9.17 14.59
CA GLY A 152 -14.94 8.54 15.91
C GLY A 152 -15.80 7.28 16.07
N GLN A 153 -16.83 7.09 15.25
CA GLN A 153 -17.67 5.90 15.21
C GLN A 153 -17.08 4.76 14.37
N TYR A 154 -16.04 5.03 13.58
CA TYR A 154 -15.42 4.05 12.69
C TYR A 154 -13.93 3.94 13.00
N ARG A 155 -13.57 2.91 13.75
CA ARG A 155 -12.19 2.71 14.23
C ARG A 155 -11.69 1.32 13.84
N LEU A 156 -10.42 1.25 13.51
CA LEU A 156 -9.67 0.02 13.30
C LEU A 156 -8.50 -0.03 14.28
N ARG A 157 -8.33 -1.16 14.95
CA ARG A 157 -7.13 -1.46 15.73
C ARG A 157 -6.59 -2.84 15.36
N LEU A 158 -5.34 -2.88 14.95
CA LEU A 158 -4.58 -4.10 14.69
C LEU A 158 -3.82 -4.47 15.95
N GLU A 159 -4.12 -5.63 16.53
CA GLU A 159 -3.48 -6.07 17.77
C GLU A 159 -2.18 -6.85 17.49
N PRO A 160 -1.18 -6.84 18.42
CA PRO A 160 0.10 -7.52 18.20
C PRO A 160 0.00 -9.04 17.99
N ASP A 161 -1.10 -9.66 18.41
CA ASP A 161 -1.35 -11.10 18.29
C ASP A 161 -1.94 -11.52 16.95
N GLY A 162 -2.07 -10.58 15.98
CA GLY A 162 -2.66 -10.83 14.66
C GLY A 162 -4.19 -10.76 14.62
N THR A 163 -4.82 -10.38 15.74
CA THR A 163 -6.27 -10.09 15.76
C THR A 163 -6.53 -8.62 15.42
N LEU A 164 -7.74 -8.33 14.98
CA LEU A 164 -8.20 -6.96 14.80
C LEU A 164 -9.50 -6.72 15.58
N ARG A 165 -9.68 -5.48 15.98
CA ARG A 165 -10.94 -4.95 16.50
C ARG A 165 -11.34 -3.73 15.69
N ALA A 166 -12.62 -3.62 15.42
CA ALA A 166 -13.17 -2.46 14.73
C ALA A 166 -14.46 -2.00 15.40
N ARG A 167 -14.57 -0.70 15.59
CA ARG A 167 -15.85 -0.04 15.80
C ARG A 167 -16.42 0.33 14.44
N VAL A 168 -17.66 0.00 14.20
CA VAL A 168 -18.31 0.07 12.90
C VAL A 168 -19.67 0.73 13.11
N ASP A 169 -19.64 2.03 13.37
CA ASP A 169 -20.79 2.83 13.78
C ASP A 169 -21.41 2.31 15.09
N CYS A 170 -22.67 1.87 15.07
CA CYS A 170 -23.36 1.27 16.22
C CYS A 170 -22.93 -0.18 16.48
N ASN A 171 -22.15 -0.78 15.57
CA ASN A 171 -21.71 -2.16 15.64
C ASN A 171 -20.22 -2.26 16.05
N GLN A 172 -19.83 -3.47 16.46
CA GLN A 172 -18.45 -3.88 16.67
C GLN A 172 -18.14 -5.06 15.77
N ALA A 173 -16.92 -5.08 15.24
CA ALA A 173 -16.44 -6.19 14.44
C ALA A 173 -15.06 -6.63 14.94
N GLY A 174 -14.73 -7.89 14.66
CA GLY A 174 -13.42 -8.44 14.95
C GLY A 174 -13.04 -9.46 13.89
N GLY A 175 -11.77 -9.83 13.92
CA GLY A 175 -11.22 -10.74 12.94
C GLY A 175 -9.73 -10.94 13.09
N ARG A 176 -9.09 -11.27 11.99
CA ARG A 176 -7.66 -11.49 11.90
C ARG A 176 -7.06 -10.65 10.79
N TYR A 177 -5.77 -10.37 10.92
CA TYR A 177 -5.00 -9.76 9.84
C TYR A 177 -3.65 -10.45 9.70
N ARG A 178 -3.04 -10.31 8.54
CA ARG A 178 -1.67 -10.69 8.24
C ARG A 178 -0.98 -9.55 7.50
N ILE A 179 0.26 -9.28 7.86
CA ILE A 179 1.12 -8.31 7.21
C ILE A 179 2.37 -9.02 6.71
N GLU A 180 2.67 -8.86 5.42
CA GLU A 180 3.87 -9.35 4.76
C GLU A 180 4.47 -8.21 3.91
N GLY A 181 5.47 -7.50 4.46
CA GLY A 181 5.96 -6.27 3.84
C GLY A 181 4.90 -5.16 3.87
N SER A 182 4.57 -4.60 2.73
CA SER A 182 3.47 -3.64 2.56
C SER A 182 2.12 -4.32 2.28
N VAL A 183 2.10 -5.63 2.05
CA VAL A 183 0.86 -6.37 1.81
C VAL A 183 0.14 -6.59 3.13
N ILE A 184 -1.14 -6.28 3.16
CA ILE A 184 -2.03 -6.56 4.27
C ILE A 184 -3.21 -7.38 3.78
N ALA A 185 -3.55 -8.43 4.54
CA ALA A 185 -4.80 -9.18 4.36
C ALA A 185 -5.61 -9.05 5.64
N ILE A 186 -6.85 -8.61 5.52
CA ILE A 186 -7.79 -8.46 6.63
C ILE A 186 -8.98 -9.39 6.40
N GLU A 187 -9.31 -10.16 7.43
CA GLU A 187 -10.48 -11.03 7.47
C GLU A 187 -11.37 -10.65 8.66
N VAL A 188 -12.50 -10.03 8.38
CA VAL A 188 -13.53 -9.74 9.40
C VAL A 188 -14.35 -11.01 9.62
N THR A 189 -14.16 -11.67 10.77
CA THR A 189 -14.76 -12.99 11.05
C THR A 189 -16.09 -12.91 11.77
N HIS A 190 -16.35 -11.81 12.49
CA HIS A 190 -17.60 -11.61 13.23
C HIS A 190 -17.93 -10.12 13.37
N ALA A 191 -19.20 -9.82 13.49
CA ALA A 191 -19.69 -8.49 13.81
C ALA A 191 -21.03 -8.59 14.56
N THR A 192 -21.31 -7.59 15.40
CA THR A 192 -22.68 -7.38 15.89
C THR A 192 -23.56 -6.89 14.74
N LEU A 193 -24.86 -7.11 14.82
CA LEU A 193 -25.83 -6.81 13.75
C LEU A 193 -26.97 -5.94 14.29
N ALA A 194 -26.64 -4.92 15.10
CA ALA A 194 -27.62 -3.92 15.47
C ALA A 194 -28.02 -3.09 14.23
N ALA A 195 -29.27 -2.71 14.13
CA ALA A 195 -29.72 -1.77 13.11
C ALA A 195 -29.21 -0.37 13.48
N CYS A 196 -28.24 0.13 12.71
CA CYS A 196 -27.74 1.49 12.88
C CYS A 196 -28.72 2.51 12.27
N GLU A 197 -28.52 3.78 12.62
CA GLU A 197 -29.30 4.89 12.08
C GLU A 197 -29.18 4.99 10.55
N PRO A 198 -30.17 5.55 9.87
CA PRO A 198 -30.10 5.79 8.43
C PRO A 198 -28.85 6.61 8.05
N GLY A 199 -28.16 6.17 7.00
CA GLY A 199 -26.91 6.79 6.56
C GLY A 199 -25.65 6.14 7.14
N SER A 200 -25.78 5.10 7.98
CA SER A 200 -24.65 4.32 8.45
C SER A 200 -23.84 3.73 7.29
N LEU A 201 -22.53 3.79 7.41
CA LEU A 201 -21.56 3.21 6.46
C LEU A 201 -20.97 1.88 6.96
N ASP A 202 -21.64 1.19 7.89
CA ASP A 202 -21.15 -0.02 8.55
C ASP A 202 -20.79 -1.14 7.55
N GLN A 203 -21.64 -1.38 6.58
CA GLN A 203 -21.40 -2.38 5.53
C GLN A 203 -20.25 -1.98 4.61
N THR A 204 -20.20 -0.70 4.23
CA THR A 204 -19.14 -0.16 3.38
C THR A 204 -17.79 -0.30 4.06
N PHE A 205 -17.67 0.12 5.32
CA PHE A 205 -16.42 0.05 6.08
C PHE A 205 -15.92 -1.40 6.22
N ARG A 206 -16.80 -2.35 6.57
CA ARG A 206 -16.43 -3.78 6.70
C ARG A 206 -16.03 -4.40 5.37
N ARG A 207 -16.75 -4.10 4.29
CA ARG A 207 -16.42 -4.55 2.94
C ARG A 207 -15.04 -4.05 2.53
N ASP A 208 -14.76 -2.78 2.71
CA ASP A 208 -13.51 -2.16 2.31
C ASP A 208 -12.34 -2.69 3.13
N LEU A 209 -12.50 -2.90 4.44
CA LEU A 209 -11.49 -3.57 5.26
C LEU A 209 -11.14 -4.96 4.71
N GLY A 210 -12.12 -5.77 4.32
CA GLY A 210 -11.90 -7.10 3.73
C GLY A 210 -11.26 -7.06 2.33
N ALA A 211 -11.35 -5.92 1.65
CA ALA A 211 -10.74 -5.69 0.35
C ALA A 211 -9.32 -5.12 0.45
N ALA A 212 -8.83 -4.76 1.64
CA ALA A 212 -7.48 -4.22 1.82
C ALA A 212 -6.41 -5.17 1.25
N ALA A 213 -5.44 -4.62 0.54
CA ALA A 213 -4.38 -5.36 -0.12
C ALA A 213 -2.99 -4.83 0.21
N ILE A 214 -2.81 -3.52 0.23
CA ILE A 214 -1.55 -2.84 0.53
C ILE A 214 -1.81 -1.79 1.59
N PHE A 215 -0.88 -1.63 2.52
CA PHE A 215 -0.90 -0.52 3.45
C PHE A 215 0.37 0.32 3.36
N PHE A 216 0.25 1.59 3.66
CA PHE A 216 1.38 2.49 3.83
C PHE A 216 1.03 3.63 4.78
N ILE A 217 2.07 4.22 5.38
CA ILE A 217 1.94 5.40 6.24
C ILE A 217 2.51 6.60 5.50
N ARG A 218 1.73 7.67 5.45
CA ARG A 218 2.19 8.96 4.92
C ARG A 218 1.69 10.10 5.79
N GLN A 219 2.57 10.97 6.22
CA GLN A 219 2.25 12.14 7.07
C GLN A 219 1.45 11.77 8.33
N GLY A 220 1.77 10.61 8.94
CA GLY A 220 1.10 10.11 10.13
C GLY A 220 -0.29 9.53 9.92
N ARG A 221 -0.74 9.39 8.68
CA ARG A 221 -2.01 8.73 8.29
C ARG A 221 -1.72 7.33 7.76
N LEU A 222 -2.65 6.41 8.03
CA LEU A 222 -2.65 5.07 7.45
C LEU A 222 -3.52 5.08 6.19
N PHE A 223 -3.01 4.48 5.13
CA PHE A 223 -3.73 4.22 3.90
C PHE A 223 -3.80 2.71 3.68
N LEU A 224 -4.99 2.22 3.31
CA LEU A 224 -5.22 0.86 2.86
C LEU A 224 -5.70 0.93 1.41
N ASP A 225 -4.87 0.49 0.48
CA ASP A 225 -5.25 0.38 -0.92
C ASP A 225 -6.02 -0.92 -1.13
N LEU A 226 -7.10 -0.85 -1.89
CA LEU A 226 -8.06 -1.94 -2.04
C LEU A 226 -7.71 -2.78 -3.28
N LYS A 227 -7.99 -4.08 -3.21
CA LYS A 227 -7.75 -5.04 -4.30
C LYS A 227 -8.35 -4.53 -5.62
N TYR A 228 -7.63 -4.82 -6.71
CA TYR A 228 -8.05 -4.53 -8.08
C TYR A 228 -8.31 -3.05 -8.35
N ASP A 229 -7.57 -2.19 -7.66
CA ASP A 229 -7.69 -0.74 -7.80
C ASP A 229 -9.15 -0.25 -7.65
N THR A 230 -9.84 -0.79 -6.66
CA THR A 230 -11.24 -0.37 -6.42
C THR A 230 -11.35 0.89 -5.58
N GLY A 231 -10.27 1.26 -4.89
CA GLY A 231 -10.21 2.48 -4.08
C GLY A 231 -9.13 2.43 -3.01
N THR A 232 -9.08 3.48 -2.20
CA THR A 232 -8.15 3.63 -1.08
C THR A 232 -8.90 4.12 0.15
N MET A 233 -8.75 3.44 1.28
CA MET A 233 -9.20 3.91 2.59
C MET A 233 -8.13 4.80 3.21
N GLU A 234 -8.53 5.89 3.84
CA GLU A 234 -7.68 6.83 4.57
C GLU A 234 -8.07 6.84 6.04
N PHE A 235 -7.07 6.74 6.93
CA PHE A 235 -7.25 6.76 8.38
C PHE A 235 -6.37 7.82 9.04
N GLY A 236 -6.91 8.47 10.07
CA GLY A 236 -6.21 9.33 11.02
C GLY A 236 -6.04 8.67 12.38
N ARG A 237 -5.30 9.33 13.28
CA ARG A 237 -5.20 8.96 14.70
C ARG A 237 -6.24 9.68 15.52
#